data_8f73768f04be04cda0e2bd7e01a8a613
#
_entry.id   8f73768f04be04cda0e2bd7e01a8a613
#
_cell.length_a   1.000
_cell.length_b   1.000
_cell.length_c   1.000
_cell.angle_alpha   90.00
_cell.angle_beta   90.00
_cell.angle_gamma   90.00
#
_symmetry.space_group_name_H-M   'P 1'
#
loop_
_entity.id
_entity.type
_entity.pdbx_description
1 polymer ?
#
loop_
_entity_poly.entity_id
_entity_poly.type
_entity_poly.pdbx_seq_one_letter_code
_entity_poly.pdbx_strand_id
1 'polypeptide(L)'
;MKKTLFSFFLLMSALCVSAQIKIVDMTDSSTVHAASVFISGNRCVGVSGADGLLPLPKGYKGKVTVNHINYYEKEFLADTVSSGVVMLKPRAYAIPEVEAKVGEPDYLVISAYCRAYVFTDSVPTSFREGLYDYYLPIGSGMVRCKTRSEKKVHAWDDKYIFPRSFFSWNYMLLDRLSKSDIVIDAAYDKIISRGRDGIVSGLKNDTVNKTFTAYCDSAYSGADSLTVKFFGYKFRFIGCKKGEVYSTKYGQPKLSSLLRRYYYLNSKVKTPGKSPMTPIDMYEELYVTGVRYATKAERKAAMKDKTAEPLVVPADVPPLSKPLEEAVSQMKP
;
A
#
# COMPACT_ATOMS: atom_id res chain seq x y z
N MET A 1 -50.43 2.61 -24.31
CA MET A 1 -50.11 2.55 -22.88
C MET A 1 -48.84 1.73 -22.56
N LYS A 2 -48.50 0.58 -23.15
CA LYS A 2 -47.30 -0.19 -22.83
C LYS A 2 -45.96 0.52 -23.17
N LYS A 3 -45.90 1.32 -24.23
CA LYS A 3 -44.68 2.04 -24.63
C LYS A 3 -44.36 3.24 -23.72
N THR A 4 -45.35 3.92 -23.17
CA THR A 4 -45.14 5.04 -22.23
C THR A 4 -44.66 4.56 -20.87
N LEU A 5 -45.07 3.37 -20.41
CA LEU A 5 -44.65 2.81 -19.14
C LEU A 5 -43.17 2.36 -19.18
N PHE A 6 -42.71 1.84 -20.33
CA PHE A 6 -41.33 1.43 -20.52
C PHE A 6 -40.37 2.64 -20.57
N SER A 7 -40.79 3.73 -21.20
CA SER A 7 -40.03 4.99 -21.25
C SER A 7 -39.87 5.63 -19.86
N PHE A 8 -40.91 5.54 -19.01
CA PHE A 8 -40.88 6.05 -17.62
C PHE A 8 -39.98 5.20 -16.73
N PHE A 9 -39.91 3.88 -16.92
CA PHE A 9 -38.99 2.99 -16.20
C PHE A 9 -37.55 3.21 -16.59
N LEU A 10 -37.27 3.50 -17.87
CA LEU A 10 -35.92 3.86 -18.34
C LEU A 10 -35.46 5.21 -17.80
N LEU A 11 -36.36 6.19 -17.65
CA LEU A 11 -36.05 7.49 -17.07
C LEU A 11 -35.80 7.39 -15.54
N MET A 12 -36.50 6.52 -14.82
CA MET A 12 -36.28 6.32 -13.38
C MET A 12 -34.96 5.57 -13.09
N SER A 13 -34.49 4.69 -13.97
CA SER A 13 -33.21 4.01 -13.79
C SER A 13 -32.00 4.94 -13.99
N ALA A 14 -32.17 6.05 -14.72
CA ALA A 14 -31.12 7.05 -14.93
C ALA A 14 -30.90 7.99 -13.73
N LEU A 15 -31.80 8.02 -12.76
CA LEU A 15 -31.71 8.91 -11.58
C LEU A 15 -30.96 8.32 -10.39
N CYS A 16 -30.47 7.07 -10.47
CA CYS A 16 -29.66 6.45 -9.43
C CYS A 16 -28.15 6.61 -9.66
N VAL A 17 -27.71 7.76 -10.20
CA VAL A 17 -26.29 8.09 -10.18
C VAL A 17 -25.91 8.44 -8.74
N SER A 18 -25.43 7.46 -8.01
CA SER A 18 -24.75 7.71 -6.74
C SER A 18 -23.52 8.57 -7.09
N ALA A 19 -23.49 9.81 -6.60
CA ALA A 19 -22.34 10.69 -6.81
C ALA A 19 -21.10 9.97 -6.23
N GLN A 20 -20.27 9.45 -7.12
CA GLN A 20 -19.01 8.81 -6.73
C GLN A 20 -17.98 9.94 -6.57
N ILE A 21 -17.29 9.96 -5.44
CA ILE A 21 -16.21 10.90 -5.20
C ILE A 21 -14.92 10.33 -5.78
N LYS A 22 -14.30 11.14 -6.62
CA LYS A 22 -13.01 10.84 -7.24
C LYS A 22 -11.91 11.69 -6.62
N ILE A 23 -10.76 11.10 -6.34
CA ILE A 23 -9.59 11.83 -5.90
C ILE A 23 -8.57 11.97 -7.02
N VAL A 24 -8.01 13.17 -7.11
CA VAL A 24 -7.02 13.53 -8.13
C VAL A 24 -5.85 14.31 -7.52
N ASP A 25 -4.72 14.28 -8.19
CA ASP A 25 -3.57 15.11 -7.88
C ASP A 25 -3.88 16.58 -8.20
N MET A 26 -3.54 17.49 -7.27
CA MET A 26 -3.78 18.92 -7.44
C MET A 26 -2.93 19.55 -8.57
N THR A 27 -1.80 18.94 -8.94
CA THR A 27 -0.85 19.53 -9.90
C THR A 27 -1.17 19.18 -11.35
N ASP A 28 -1.64 17.96 -11.62
CA ASP A 28 -1.84 17.48 -12.99
C ASP A 28 -3.23 16.83 -13.22
N SER A 29 -4.08 16.84 -12.20
CA SER A 29 -5.42 16.26 -12.24
C SER A 29 -5.43 14.73 -12.53
N SER A 30 -4.29 14.06 -12.47
CA SER A 30 -4.22 12.61 -12.59
C SER A 30 -4.89 11.93 -11.40
N THR A 31 -5.41 10.73 -11.61
CA THR A 31 -6.06 9.96 -10.54
C THR A 31 -5.07 9.51 -9.47
N VAL A 32 -5.50 9.50 -8.21
CA VAL A 32 -4.70 9.00 -7.10
C VAL A 32 -5.12 7.55 -6.78
N HIS A 33 -4.21 6.62 -7.02
CA HIS A 33 -4.39 5.18 -6.82
C HIS A 33 -4.05 4.77 -5.38
N ALA A 34 -4.84 3.86 -4.81
CA ALA A 34 -4.60 3.22 -3.51
C ALA A 34 -4.51 4.17 -2.30
N ALA A 35 -5.18 5.31 -2.33
CA ALA A 35 -5.32 6.15 -1.14
C ALA A 35 -6.29 5.50 -0.14
N SER A 36 -5.88 5.39 1.12
CA SER A 36 -6.70 4.85 2.20
C SER A 36 -7.84 5.80 2.55
N VAL A 37 -9.04 5.24 2.70
CA VAL A 37 -10.27 6.00 2.93
C VAL A 37 -10.86 5.66 4.30
N PHE A 38 -10.87 6.63 5.18
CA PHE A 38 -11.44 6.50 6.52
C PHE A 38 -12.76 7.28 6.62
N ILE A 39 -13.70 6.69 7.35
CA ILE A 39 -14.97 7.30 7.71
C ILE A 39 -15.09 7.40 9.23
N SER A 40 -16.18 7.97 9.73
CA SER A 40 -16.45 8.14 11.17
C SER A 40 -16.21 6.86 11.97
N GLY A 41 -15.63 7.00 13.17
CA GLY A 41 -15.24 5.88 14.03
C GLY A 41 -13.94 5.20 13.61
N ASN A 42 -13.05 5.90 12.93
CA ASN A 42 -11.72 5.43 12.49
C ASN A 42 -11.76 4.17 11.60
N ARG A 43 -12.88 3.98 10.90
CA ARG A 43 -13.10 2.81 10.03
C ARG A 43 -12.49 3.03 8.66
N CYS A 44 -11.59 2.16 8.25
CA CYS A 44 -11.06 2.11 6.88
C CYS A 44 -12.04 1.32 6.00
N VAL A 45 -12.63 1.98 5.00
CA VAL A 45 -13.58 1.36 4.07
C VAL A 45 -12.92 0.83 2.81
N GLY A 46 -11.61 0.93 2.72
CA GLY A 46 -10.78 0.46 1.60
C GLY A 46 -9.87 1.54 1.06
N VAL A 47 -9.44 1.37 -0.18
CA VAL A 47 -8.55 2.30 -0.87
C VAL A 47 -9.11 2.69 -2.24
N SER A 48 -8.71 3.84 -2.76
CA SER A 48 -9.13 4.28 -4.10
C SER A 48 -8.68 3.34 -5.22
N GLY A 49 -9.45 3.26 -6.29
CA GLY A 49 -9.12 2.52 -7.50
C GLY A 49 -8.08 3.22 -8.38
N ALA A 50 -7.66 2.56 -9.47
CA ALA A 50 -6.83 3.17 -10.52
C ALA A 50 -7.52 4.37 -11.19
N ASP A 51 -8.83 4.37 -11.19
CA ASP A 51 -9.70 5.46 -11.65
C ASP A 51 -9.84 6.62 -10.63
N GLY A 52 -9.28 6.47 -9.43
CA GLY A 52 -9.34 7.41 -8.33
C GLY A 52 -10.67 7.41 -7.57
N LEU A 53 -11.59 6.50 -7.86
CA LEU A 53 -12.89 6.44 -7.17
C LEU A 53 -12.73 5.94 -5.72
N LEU A 54 -13.45 6.59 -4.79
CA LEU A 54 -13.45 6.21 -3.39
C LEU A 54 -14.50 5.11 -3.11
N PRO A 55 -14.17 4.08 -2.31
CA PRO A 55 -15.08 3.00 -1.94
C PRO A 55 -16.04 3.41 -0.81
N LEU A 56 -16.72 4.53 -0.95
CA LEU A 56 -17.64 5.02 0.07
C LEU A 56 -18.95 4.21 0.09
N PRO A 57 -19.55 3.99 1.27
CA PRO A 57 -20.89 3.42 1.37
C PRO A 57 -21.92 4.30 0.63
N LYS A 58 -22.88 3.66 -0.03
CA LYS A 58 -23.92 4.37 -0.77
C LYS A 58 -24.66 5.38 0.14
N GLY A 59 -24.74 6.62 -0.31
CA GLY A 59 -25.41 7.69 0.43
C GLY A 59 -24.70 8.19 1.68
N TYR A 60 -23.42 7.85 1.86
CA TYR A 60 -22.63 8.36 2.98
C TYR A 60 -22.45 9.87 2.87
N LYS A 61 -22.75 10.60 3.95
CA LYS A 61 -22.69 12.08 4.01
C LYS A 61 -21.73 12.60 5.08
N GLY A 62 -21.14 11.71 5.87
CA GLY A 62 -20.30 12.09 6.99
C GLY A 62 -18.88 12.52 6.58
N LYS A 63 -18.05 12.71 7.60
CA LYS A 63 -16.62 13.05 7.45
C LYS A 63 -15.85 11.92 6.79
N VAL A 64 -15.06 12.27 5.81
CA VAL A 64 -14.13 11.38 5.11
C VAL A 64 -12.72 11.90 5.31
N THR A 65 -11.79 11.02 5.67
CA THR A 65 -10.36 11.29 5.70
C THR A 65 -9.68 10.43 4.66
N VAL A 66 -8.92 11.05 3.76
CA VAL A 66 -8.16 10.37 2.72
C VAL A 66 -6.67 10.54 3.01
N ASN A 67 -5.95 9.42 3.09
CA ASN A 67 -4.52 9.40 3.34
C ASN A 67 -3.79 8.58 2.27
N HIS A 68 -2.62 9.06 1.83
CA HIS A 68 -1.77 8.35 0.88
C HIS A 68 -0.31 8.70 1.12
N ILE A 69 0.59 7.74 0.91
CA ILE A 69 2.04 7.87 1.13
C ILE A 69 2.66 9.08 0.42
N ASN A 70 2.13 9.48 -0.73
CA ASN A 70 2.67 10.55 -1.59
C ASN A 70 1.95 11.90 -1.45
N TYR A 71 0.86 11.97 -0.66
CA TYR A 71 0.03 13.17 -0.57
C TYR A 71 -0.18 13.59 0.88
N TYR A 72 -0.49 14.88 1.07
CA TYR A 72 -0.97 15.34 2.36
C TYR A 72 -2.38 14.79 2.63
N GLU A 73 -2.63 14.44 3.89
CA GLU A 73 -3.97 14.02 4.33
C GLU A 73 -5.02 15.09 4.01
N LYS A 74 -6.18 14.65 3.59
CA LYS A 74 -7.31 15.52 3.29
C LYS A 74 -8.55 15.05 4.01
N GLU A 75 -9.17 15.96 4.77
CA GLU A 75 -10.47 15.76 5.40
C GLU A 75 -11.55 16.60 4.70
N PHE A 76 -12.73 16.02 4.54
CA PHE A 76 -13.90 16.69 3.96
C PHE A 76 -15.20 16.02 4.38
N LEU A 77 -16.33 16.69 4.19
CA LEU A 77 -17.66 16.08 4.33
C LEU A 77 -18.11 15.57 2.95
N ALA A 78 -18.60 14.32 2.90
CA ALA A 78 -18.94 13.69 1.62
C ALA A 78 -20.08 14.41 0.87
N ASP A 79 -21.02 15.02 1.60
CA ASP A 79 -22.14 15.78 1.03
C ASP A 79 -21.80 17.19 0.54
N THR A 80 -20.63 17.72 0.93
CA THR A 80 -20.17 19.04 0.47
C THR A 80 -19.40 19.01 -0.85
N VAL A 81 -19.05 17.82 -1.36
CA VAL A 81 -18.31 17.65 -2.61
C VAL A 81 -19.25 17.67 -3.81
N SER A 82 -19.71 18.86 -4.17
CA SER A 82 -20.66 19.06 -5.29
C SER A 82 -20.11 18.66 -6.65
N SER A 83 -18.81 18.84 -6.87
CA SER A 83 -18.12 18.49 -8.13
C SER A 83 -17.85 16.98 -8.27
N GLY A 84 -18.03 16.20 -7.22
CA GLY A 84 -17.60 14.79 -7.19
C GLY A 84 -16.08 14.60 -7.26
N VAL A 85 -15.28 15.66 -7.15
CA VAL A 85 -13.81 15.62 -7.25
C VAL A 85 -13.16 16.25 -6.03
N VAL A 86 -12.17 15.56 -5.45
CA VAL A 86 -11.34 16.03 -4.34
C VAL A 86 -9.89 16.04 -4.79
N MET A 87 -9.24 17.18 -4.68
CA MET A 87 -7.83 17.35 -5.03
C MET A 87 -6.95 17.08 -3.82
N LEU A 88 -5.91 16.25 -4.00
CA LEU A 88 -4.87 16.00 -3.00
C LEU A 88 -3.60 16.76 -3.36
N LYS A 89 -3.00 17.40 -2.35
CA LYS A 89 -1.72 18.10 -2.50
C LYS A 89 -0.58 17.09 -2.39
N PRO A 90 0.32 16.98 -3.41
CA PRO A 90 1.46 16.06 -3.31
C PRO A 90 2.47 16.54 -2.26
N ARG A 91 3.20 15.56 -1.68
CA ARG A 91 4.33 15.80 -0.76
C ARG A 91 5.63 15.85 -1.55
N ALA A 92 6.55 16.67 -1.10
CA ALA A 92 7.93 16.61 -1.57
C ALA A 92 8.58 15.28 -1.14
N TYR A 93 9.56 14.84 -1.90
CA TYR A 93 10.34 13.63 -1.61
C TYR A 93 11.73 14.03 -1.15
N ALA A 94 12.17 13.49 -0.01
CA ALA A 94 13.59 13.41 0.27
C ALA A 94 14.18 12.31 -0.63
N ILE A 95 15.21 12.65 -1.39
CA ILE A 95 15.92 11.67 -2.22
C ILE A 95 17.09 11.18 -1.39
N PRO A 96 17.11 9.90 -0.96
CA PRO A 96 18.18 9.35 -0.17
C PRO A 96 19.51 9.48 -0.93
N GLU A 97 20.57 9.76 -0.17
CA GLU A 97 21.91 9.69 -0.71
C GLU A 97 22.26 8.24 -1.07
N VAL A 98 22.82 8.05 -2.25
CA VAL A 98 23.29 6.75 -2.72
C VAL A 98 24.79 6.72 -2.54
N GLU A 99 25.30 5.89 -1.64
CA GLU A 99 26.72 5.71 -1.48
C GLU A 99 27.35 5.17 -2.77
N ALA A 100 28.50 5.71 -3.11
CA ALA A 100 29.23 5.31 -4.31
C ALA A 100 29.62 3.83 -4.23
N LYS A 101 29.52 3.14 -5.37
CA LYS A 101 29.98 1.76 -5.48
C LYS A 101 31.50 1.72 -5.39
N VAL A 102 32.04 1.01 -4.41
CA VAL A 102 33.50 0.76 -4.28
C VAL A 102 33.76 -0.73 -4.55
N GLY A 103 34.55 -1.04 -5.53
CA GLY A 103 34.90 -2.40 -5.93
C GLY A 103 33.75 -3.16 -6.60
N GLU A 104 33.69 -4.48 -6.40
CA GLU A 104 32.65 -5.38 -6.92
C GLU A 104 31.74 -5.84 -5.75
N PRO A 105 30.65 -5.13 -5.47
CA PRO A 105 29.73 -5.51 -4.40
C PRO A 105 28.89 -6.72 -4.79
N ASP A 106 28.51 -7.51 -3.79
CA ASP A 106 27.60 -8.65 -3.95
C ASP A 106 26.14 -8.25 -3.81
N TYR A 107 25.86 -7.16 -3.08
CA TYR A 107 24.50 -6.74 -2.71
C TYR A 107 24.28 -5.24 -2.91
N LEU A 108 23.09 -4.91 -3.38
CA LEU A 108 22.45 -3.62 -3.16
C LEU A 108 21.75 -3.69 -1.81
N VAL A 109 22.00 -2.75 -0.91
CA VAL A 109 21.31 -2.66 0.38
C VAL A 109 20.37 -1.46 0.36
N ILE A 110 19.09 -1.71 0.61
CA ILE A 110 18.10 -0.67 0.78
C ILE A 110 17.74 -0.62 2.26
N SER A 111 18.10 0.49 2.92
CA SER A 111 17.65 0.80 4.27
C SER A 111 16.30 1.49 4.17
N ALA A 112 15.34 1.07 4.99
CA ALA A 112 13.99 1.60 4.92
C ALA A 112 13.34 1.65 6.30
N TYR A 113 12.49 2.67 6.49
CA TYR A 113 11.44 2.66 7.49
C TYR A 113 10.18 2.09 6.86
N CYS A 114 9.56 1.16 7.57
CA CYS A 114 8.34 0.53 7.11
C CYS A 114 7.26 0.58 8.17
N ARG A 115 6.01 0.69 7.75
CA ARG A 115 4.85 0.54 8.63
C ARG A 115 3.73 -0.23 7.94
N ALA A 116 2.99 -1.00 8.72
CA ALA A 116 1.88 -1.79 8.24
C ALA A 116 0.71 -1.74 9.22
N TYR A 117 -0.48 -1.77 8.68
CA TYR A 117 -1.73 -1.81 9.45
C TYR A 117 -2.59 -2.96 8.97
N VAL A 118 -3.28 -3.62 9.90
CA VAL A 118 -4.30 -4.62 9.59
C VAL A 118 -5.63 -4.09 10.06
N PHE A 119 -6.61 -4.15 9.18
CA PHE A 119 -8.00 -3.81 9.47
C PHE A 119 -8.82 -5.10 9.50
N THR A 120 -9.58 -5.30 10.56
CA THR A 120 -10.53 -6.40 10.67
C THR A 120 -11.93 -5.79 10.70
N ASP A 121 -12.76 -6.13 9.72
CA ASP A 121 -14.08 -5.53 9.55
C ASP A 121 -14.04 -3.98 9.56
N SER A 122 -13.07 -3.44 8.79
CA SER A 122 -12.78 -2.01 8.66
C SER A 122 -12.17 -1.32 9.89
N VAL A 123 -12.00 -2.02 11.02
CA VAL A 123 -11.43 -1.45 12.25
C VAL A 123 -9.94 -1.77 12.30
N PRO A 124 -9.05 -0.79 12.61
CA PRO A 124 -7.64 -1.06 12.81
C PRO A 124 -7.43 -2.02 13.99
N THR A 125 -6.77 -3.15 13.78
CA THR A 125 -6.56 -4.19 14.80
C THR A 125 -5.11 -4.54 15.04
N SER A 126 -4.20 -4.14 14.15
CA SER A 126 -2.77 -4.33 14.33
C SER A 126 -2.01 -3.22 13.63
N PHE A 127 -0.94 -2.78 14.27
CA PHE A 127 0.02 -1.85 13.70
C PHE A 127 1.43 -2.34 13.97
N ARG A 128 2.30 -2.18 12.98
CA ARG A 128 3.72 -2.51 13.05
C ARG A 128 4.51 -1.43 12.34
N GLU A 129 5.61 -1.03 12.94
CA GLU A 129 6.57 -0.11 12.34
C GLU A 129 8.00 -0.53 12.66
N GLY A 130 8.97 -0.19 11.82
CA GLY A 130 10.35 -0.56 12.08
C GLY A 130 11.34 -0.06 11.04
N LEU A 131 12.62 -0.23 11.37
CA LEU A 131 13.78 0.03 10.52
C LEU A 131 14.35 -1.30 10.02
N TYR A 132 14.56 -1.40 8.73
CA TYR A 132 15.00 -2.63 8.06
C TYR A 132 16.09 -2.35 7.03
N ASP A 133 17.03 -3.28 6.92
CA ASP A 133 18.00 -3.32 5.82
C ASP A 133 17.71 -4.53 4.93
N TYR A 134 17.41 -4.29 3.68
CA TYR A 134 17.15 -5.31 2.67
C TYR A 134 18.39 -5.52 1.79
N TYR A 135 18.96 -6.71 1.88
CA TYR A 135 20.13 -7.12 1.10
C TYR A 135 19.67 -7.82 -0.18
N LEU A 136 19.69 -7.11 -1.28
CA LEU A 136 19.29 -7.59 -2.59
C LEU A 136 20.52 -8.05 -3.36
N PRO A 137 20.64 -9.34 -3.74
CA PRO A 137 21.80 -9.82 -4.47
C PRO A 137 21.88 -9.17 -5.86
N ILE A 138 23.04 -8.68 -6.24
CA ILE A 138 23.30 -8.11 -7.60
C ILE A 138 23.22 -9.21 -8.65
N GLY A 139 23.67 -10.42 -8.32
CA GLY A 139 23.53 -11.63 -9.12
C GLY A 139 22.26 -12.44 -8.83
N SER A 140 22.42 -13.75 -8.77
CA SER A 140 21.39 -14.69 -8.33
C SER A 140 21.36 -14.80 -6.80
N GLY A 141 20.20 -15.12 -6.23
CA GLY A 141 20.06 -15.35 -4.79
C GLY A 141 18.78 -14.77 -4.23
N MET A 142 18.51 -15.08 -2.96
CA MET A 142 17.35 -14.58 -2.24
C MET A 142 17.67 -13.30 -1.49
N VAL A 143 16.73 -12.38 -1.50
CA VAL A 143 16.77 -11.18 -0.65
C VAL A 143 16.79 -11.60 0.82
N ARG A 144 17.60 -10.92 1.61
CA ARG A 144 17.66 -11.08 3.07
C ARG A 144 17.31 -9.76 3.72
N CYS A 145 16.55 -9.84 4.80
CA CYS A 145 16.14 -8.69 5.58
C CYS A 145 16.75 -8.77 6.99
N LYS A 146 17.39 -7.68 7.41
CA LYS A 146 17.80 -7.45 8.81
C LYS A 146 16.81 -6.47 9.43
N THR A 147 16.14 -6.87 10.49
CA THR A 147 15.41 -5.96 11.36
C THR A 147 16.40 -5.23 12.25
N ARG A 148 16.44 -3.90 12.19
CA ARG A 148 17.28 -3.04 13.03
C ARG A 148 16.52 -2.60 14.27
N SER A 149 15.26 -2.25 14.10
CA SER A 149 14.34 -1.89 15.16
C SER A 149 12.91 -2.18 14.76
N GLU A 150 12.06 -2.56 15.70
CA GLU A 150 10.66 -2.88 15.41
C GLU A 150 9.76 -2.62 16.62
N LYS A 151 8.57 -2.08 16.35
CA LYS A 151 7.48 -1.95 17.31
C LYS A 151 6.22 -2.60 16.71
N LYS A 152 5.53 -3.39 17.54
CA LYS A 152 4.26 -4.02 17.20
C LYS A 152 3.24 -3.74 18.28
N VAL A 153 2.04 -3.35 17.90
CA VAL A 153 0.92 -3.17 18.82
C VAL A 153 -0.35 -3.77 18.23
N HIS A 154 -1.24 -4.24 19.08
CA HIS A 154 -2.46 -4.94 18.69
C HIS A 154 -3.65 -4.45 19.51
N ALA A 155 -4.84 -4.42 18.89
CA ALA A 155 -6.08 -4.41 19.65
C ALA A 155 -6.29 -5.81 20.24
N TRP A 156 -6.57 -5.87 21.56
CA TRP A 156 -6.83 -7.14 22.25
C TRP A 156 -8.21 -7.69 21.85
N ASP A 157 -8.19 -8.61 20.88
CA ASP A 157 -9.33 -9.47 20.58
C ASP A 157 -8.81 -10.83 20.14
N ASP A 158 -8.84 -11.81 21.04
CA ASP A 158 -8.31 -13.15 20.86
C ASP A 158 -8.85 -13.89 19.62
N LYS A 159 -10.06 -13.54 19.18
CA LYS A 159 -10.68 -14.20 18.00
C LYS A 159 -9.95 -13.91 16.68
N TYR A 160 -9.06 -12.90 16.65
CA TYR A 160 -8.31 -12.50 15.45
C TYR A 160 -6.78 -12.74 15.54
N ILE A 161 -6.29 -13.36 16.62
CA ILE A 161 -4.84 -13.61 16.83
C ILE A 161 -4.24 -14.35 15.63
N PHE A 162 -4.83 -15.48 15.25
CA PHE A 162 -4.28 -16.30 14.17
C PHE A 162 -4.30 -15.59 12.79
N PRO A 163 -5.43 -15.03 12.33
CA PRO A 163 -5.44 -14.25 11.11
C PRO A 163 -4.42 -13.11 11.09
N ARG A 164 -4.27 -12.39 12.22
CA ARG A 164 -3.26 -11.32 12.35
C ARG A 164 -1.84 -11.86 12.19
N SER A 165 -1.53 -12.96 12.87
CA SER A 165 -0.20 -13.59 12.80
C SER A 165 0.11 -14.06 11.37
N PHE A 166 -0.87 -14.64 10.67
CA PHE A 166 -0.71 -15.05 9.28
C PHE A 166 -0.34 -13.87 8.37
N PHE A 167 -1.02 -12.75 8.53
CA PHE A 167 -0.70 -11.53 7.78
C PHE A 167 0.60 -10.87 8.26
N SER A 168 0.97 -10.97 9.54
CA SER A 168 2.20 -10.38 10.07
C SER A 168 3.48 -11.09 9.62
N TRP A 169 3.42 -12.31 9.12
CA TRP A 169 4.59 -13.06 8.65
C TRP A 169 5.05 -12.67 7.24
N ASN A 170 4.16 -12.08 6.46
CA ASN A 170 4.42 -11.75 5.06
C ASN A 170 4.76 -10.27 4.83
N TYR A 171 4.97 -9.51 5.91
CA TYR A 171 5.19 -8.08 5.81
C TYR A 171 6.59 -7.70 5.37
N MET A 172 6.64 -6.63 4.60
CA MET A 172 7.81 -5.80 4.40
C MET A 172 8.99 -6.54 3.77
N LEU A 173 8.71 -7.55 2.97
CA LEU A 173 9.76 -8.23 2.24
C LEU A 173 9.89 -7.59 0.85
N LEU A 174 10.99 -6.88 0.65
CA LEU A 174 11.43 -6.45 -0.68
C LEU A 174 11.77 -7.62 -1.61
N ASP A 175 11.74 -8.87 -1.14
CA ASP A 175 11.84 -10.06 -1.99
C ASP A 175 10.71 -10.13 -3.03
N ARG A 176 9.56 -9.50 -2.76
CA ARG A 176 8.51 -9.28 -3.76
C ARG A 176 8.83 -8.16 -4.76
N LEU A 177 9.83 -7.33 -4.47
CA LEU A 177 10.46 -6.42 -5.42
C LEU A 177 11.56 -7.11 -6.23
N SER A 178 11.60 -8.42 -6.24
CA SER A 178 12.60 -9.12 -7.03
C SER A 178 12.58 -8.59 -8.47
N LYS A 179 13.71 -8.68 -9.15
CA LYS A 179 13.92 -8.28 -10.56
C LYS A 179 12.80 -8.72 -11.53
N SER A 180 11.84 -9.50 -11.05
CA SER A 180 10.77 -10.12 -11.83
C SER A 180 9.39 -9.47 -11.68
N ASP A 181 9.16 -8.63 -10.65
CA ASP A 181 7.79 -8.16 -10.39
C ASP A 181 7.39 -6.95 -11.22
N ILE A 182 8.33 -6.05 -11.50
CA ILE A 182 8.11 -4.89 -12.38
C ILE A 182 9.27 -4.78 -13.33
N VAL A 183 9.03 -5.06 -14.60
CA VAL A 183 9.97 -4.78 -15.68
C VAL A 183 9.51 -3.50 -16.35
N ILE A 184 10.31 -2.45 -16.23
CA ILE A 184 10.10 -1.21 -16.98
C ILE A 184 10.74 -1.45 -18.34
N ASP A 185 9.94 -1.42 -19.41
CA ASP A 185 10.51 -1.49 -20.76
C ASP A 185 11.23 -0.18 -21.12
N ALA A 186 12.08 -0.24 -22.15
CA ALA A 186 12.91 0.89 -22.55
C ALA A 186 12.10 2.12 -23.01
N ALA A 187 10.83 1.93 -23.35
CA ALA A 187 9.95 2.99 -23.82
C ALA A 187 9.10 3.61 -22.70
N TYR A 188 9.14 3.05 -21.48
CA TYR A 188 8.27 3.43 -20.35
C TYR A 188 6.75 3.28 -20.62
N ASP A 189 6.38 2.63 -21.71
CA ASP A 189 4.97 2.48 -22.10
C ASP A 189 4.31 1.26 -21.46
N LYS A 190 5.11 0.32 -20.97
CA LYS A 190 4.61 -0.91 -20.35
C LYS A 190 5.43 -1.27 -19.12
N ILE A 191 4.76 -1.39 -18.01
CA ILE A 191 5.26 -2.16 -16.88
C ILE A 191 4.71 -3.57 -17.01
N ILE A 192 5.59 -4.53 -17.13
CA ILE A 192 5.21 -5.93 -17.17
C ILE A 192 5.41 -6.47 -15.75
N SER A 193 4.32 -6.67 -15.02
CA SER A 193 4.37 -7.50 -13.82
C SER A 193 4.50 -8.96 -14.25
N ARG A 194 5.55 -9.62 -13.86
CA ARG A 194 5.75 -11.07 -14.08
C ARG A 194 5.18 -11.91 -12.93
N GLY A 195 4.24 -11.42 -12.16
CA GLY A 195 3.52 -12.19 -11.16
C GLY A 195 2.19 -12.69 -11.69
N ARG A 196 1.63 -13.70 -11.04
CA ARG A 196 0.23 -14.16 -11.28
C ARG A 196 -0.80 -13.07 -11.06
N ASP A 197 -0.39 -11.91 -10.56
CA ASP A 197 -1.21 -10.91 -9.88
C ASP A 197 -1.25 -9.57 -10.62
N GLY A 198 -0.65 -9.47 -11.83
CA GLY A 198 -0.39 -8.15 -12.31
C GLY A 198 -1.01 -7.78 -13.65
N ILE A 199 -2.18 -7.16 -13.62
CA ILE A 199 -2.52 -6.21 -14.67
C ILE A 199 -1.91 -4.88 -14.24
N VAL A 200 -0.95 -4.38 -15.00
CA VAL A 200 -0.41 -3.04 -14.76
C VAL A 200 -1.50 -2.03 -15.06
N SER A 201 -1.76 -1.18 -14.09
CA SER A 201 -2.84 -0.22 -14.17
C SER A 201 -2.37 1.17 -14.61
N GLY A 202 -1.09 1.51 -14.44
CA GLY A 202 -0.58 2.77 -14.94
C GLY A 202 0.83 3.16 -14.53
N LEU A 203 1.30 4.16 -15.25
CA LEU A 203 2.56 4.86 -15.06
C LEU A 203 2.27 6.35 -14.88
N LYS A 204 2.95 6.97 -13.94
CA LYS A 204 2.94 8.42 -13.79
C LYS A 204 4.36 8.95 -13.78
N ASN A 205 4.68 9.83 -14.71
CA ASN A 205 5.94 10.56 -14.73
C ASN A 205 5.71 11.99 -14.23
N ASP A 206 6.28 12.32 -13.10
CA ASP A 206 6.24 13.66 -12.52
C ASP A 206 7.56 14.38 -12.83
N THR A 207 7.53 15.22 -13.85
CA THR A 207 8.72 15.96 -14.30
C THR A 207 9.12 17.07 -13.34
N VAL A 208 8.18 17.59 -12.53
CA VAL A 208 8.42 18.65 -11.54
C VAL A 208 9.18 18.08 -10.35
N ASN A 209 8.68 17.02 -9.76
CA ASN A 209 9.30 16.35 -8.61
C ASN A 209 10.40 15.36 -9.04
N LYS A 210 10.62 15.17 -10.33
CA LYS A 210 11.57 14.20 -10.89
C LYS A 210 11.36 12.80 -10.33
N THR A 211 10.10 12.35 -10.35
CA THR A 211 9.70 11.04 -9.90
C THR A 211 8.93 10.27 -10.95
N PHE A 212 9.05 8.96 -10.89
CA PHE A 212 8.33 8.01 -11.71
C PHE A 212 7.56 7.06 -10.79
N THR A 213 6.25 6.98 -10.95
CA THR A 213 5.40 6.06 -10.18
C THR A 213 4.88 4.98 -11.09
N ALA A 214 5.11 3.75 -10.69
CA ALA A 214 4.52 2.57 -11.27
C ALA A 214 3.47 2.00 -10.31
N TYR A 215 2.26 1.71 -10.77
CA TYR A 215 1.25 1.11 -9.92
C TYR A 215 0.47 0.00 -10.63
N CYS A 216 0.03 -0.95 -9.84
CA CYS A 216 -0.69 -2.12 -10.30
C CYS A 216 -1.91 -2.36 -9.42
N ASP A 217 -3.01 -2.65 -10.08
CA ASP A 217 -4.28 -3.03 -9.46
C ASP A 217 -4.65 -4.43 -9.96
N SER A 218 -4.81 -5.39 -9.07
CA SER A 218 -5.25 -6.73 -9.43
C SER A 218 -6.47 -7.13 -8.63
N ALA A 219 -7.47 -7.64 -9.31
CA ALA A 219 -8.68 -8.17 -8.71
C ALA A 219 -8.79 -9.67 -8.99
N TYR A 220 -8.99 -10.44 -7.93
CA TYR A 220 -9.28 -11.86 -8.04
C TYR A 220 -10.79 -12.04 -8.05
N SER A 221 -11.41 -12.22 -9.22
CA SER A 221 -12.85 -12.34 -9.35
C SER A 221 -13.31 -13.80 -9.55
N GLY A 222 -14.38 -14.18 -8.89
CA GLY A 222 -15.06 -15.46 -9.13
C GLY A 222 -14.22 -16.71 -8.85
N ALA A 223 -14.05 -17.56 -9.86
CA ALA A 223 -13.26 -18.80 -9.77
C ALA A 223 -11.76 -18.57 -9.57
N ASP A 224 -11.26 -17.38 -9.94
CA ASP A 224 -9.86 -17.01 -9.84
C ASP A 224 -9.47 -16.47 -8.46
N SER A 225 -10.43 -16.36 -7.53
CA SER A 225 -10.10 -15.96 -6.16
C SER A 225 -9.16 -16.97 -5.52
N LEU A 226 -7.93 -16.53 -5.21
CA LEU A 226 -6.97 -17.38 -4.53
C LEU A 226 -7.51 -17.74 -3.14
N THR A 227 -7.81 -19.02 -2.95
CA THR A 227 -8.25 -19.55 -1.67
C THR A 227 -7.20 -20.46 -1.08
N VAL A 228 -6.73 -20.12 0.13
CA VAL A 228 -5.79 -20.94 0.90
C VAL A 228 -6.50 -21.47 2.14
N LYS A 229 -6.37 -22.77 2.39
CA LYS A 229 -6.86 -23.41 3.62
C LYS A 229 -5.66 -23.77 4.50
N PHE A 230 -5.72 -23.40 5.78
CA PHE A 230 -4.64 -23.68 6.73
C PHE A 230 -5.22 -23.81 8.14
N PHE A 231 -4.96 -24.93 8.81
CA PHE A 231 -5.47 -25.25 10.15
C PHE A 231 -6.97 -24.96 10.37
N GLY A 232 -7.81 -25.34 9.39
CA GLY A 232 -9.25 -25.10 9.45
C GLY A 232 -9.70 -23.66 9.09
N TYR A 233 -8.77 -22.72 8.97
CA TYR A 233 -9.05 -21.40 8.43
C TYR A 233 -9.12 -21.44 6.91
N LYS A 234 -9.99 -20.60 6.34
CA LYS A 234 -10.07 -20.39 4.91
C LYS A 234 -9.81 -18.92 4.59
N PHE A 235 -8.71 -18.66 3.92
CA PHE A 235 -8.32 -17.32 3.44
C PHE A 235 -8.75 -17.18 1.99
N ARG A 236 -9.49 -16.14 1.67
CA ARG A 236 -9.87 -15.77 0.31
C ARG A 236 -9.29 -14.41 -0.02
N PHE A 237 -8.31 -14.36 -0.91
CA PHE A 237 -7.75 -13.12 -1.43
C PHE A 237 -8.67 -12.58 -2.51
N ILE A 238 -9.00 -11.29 -2.46
CA ILE A 238 -9.96 -10.62 -3.35
C ILE A 238 -9.22 -9.77 -4.35
N GLY A 239 -8.20 -9.06 -3.91
CA GLY A 239 -7.39 -8.24 -4.77
C GLY A 239 -6.23 -7.58 -4.02
N CYS A 240 -5.29 -7.05 -4.77
CA CYS A 240 -4.23 -6.22 -4.21
C CYS A 240 -3.98 -4.98 -5.08
N LYS A 241 -3.46 -3.94 -4.45
CA LYS A 241 -2.99 -2.72 -5.10
C LYS A 241 -1.58 -2.45 -4.62
N LYS A 242 -0.69 -2.16 -5.54
CA LYS A 242 0.70 -1.83 -5.21
C LYS A 242 1.19 -0.66 -6.05
N GLY A 243 2.12 0.10 -5.52
CA GLY A 243 2.79 1.14 -6.25
C GLY A 243 4.18 1.38 -5.72
N GLU A 244 5.04 1.80 -6.61
CA GLU A 244 6.45 2.07 -6.36
C GLU A 244 6.80 3.42 -6.97
N VAL A 245 7.50 4.23 -6.20
CA VAL A 245 7.95 5.57 -6.60
C VAL A 245 9.45 5.57 -6.68
N TYR A 246 9.96 5.98 -7.83
CA TYR A 246 11.39 6.06 -8.13
C TYR A 246 11.82 7.49 -8.40
N SER A 247 13.04 7.84 -8.02
CA SER A 247 13.66 9.08 -8.45
C SER A 247 14.12 8.96 -9.90
N THR A 248 13.85 9.99 -10.71
CA THR A 248 14.40 10.15 -12.07
C THR A 248 15.48 11.23 -12.12
N LYS A 249 15.88 11.78 -10.96
CA LYS A 249 16.90 12.85 -10.88
C LYS A 249 18.23 12.46 -11.51
N TYR A 250 18.59 11.18 -11.45
CA TYR A 250 19.87 10.67 -11.92
C TYR A 250 19.73 9.66 -13.07
N GLY A 251 18.69 9.80 -13.87
CA GLY A 251 18.44 8.96 -15.04
C GLY A 251 17.22 8.06 -14.91
N GLN A 252 17.24 6.94 -15.61
CA GLN A 252 16.11 6.01 -15.68
C GLN A 252 15.81 5.36 -14.32
N PRO A 253 14.55 5.07 -14.01
CA PRO A 253 14.17 4.36 -12.80
C PRO A 253 14.87 3.01 -12.69
N LYS A 254 15.42 2.74 -11.52
CA LYS A 254 16.09 1.49 -11.17
C LYS A 254 15.92 1.23 -9.68
N LEU A 255 16.16 0.01 -9.24
CA LEU A 255 15.93 -0.37 -7.85
C LEU A 255 16.70 0.49 -6.84
N SER A 256 17.92 0.93 -7.19
CA SER A 256 18.70 1.87 -6.37
C SER A 256 18.14 3.29 -6.35
N SER A 257 17.17 3.64 -7.18
CA SER A 257 16.46 4.92 -7.15
C SER A 257 15.06 4.83 -6.55
N LEU A 258 14.69 3.69 -5.95
CA LEU A 258 13.43 3.53 -5.24
C LEU A 258 13.38 4.52 -4.07
N LEU A 259 12.26 5.22 -3.95
CA LEU A 259 11.99 6.18 -2.87
C LEU A 259 10.96 5.63 -1.89
N ARG A 260 9.86 5.13 -2.41
CA ARG A 260 8.70 4.69 -1.61
C ARG A 260 8.01 3.52 -2.29
N ARG A 261 7.31 2.73 -1.47
CA ARG A 261 6.45 1.65 -1.92
C ARG A 261 5.21 1.59 -1.04
N TYR A 262 4.08 1.28 -1.63
CA TYR A 262 2.87 0.92 -0.90
C TYR A 262 2.29 -0.38 -1.42
N TYR A 263 1.61 -1.10 -0.53
CA TYR A 263 0.92 -2.33 -0.85
C TYR A 263 -0.37 -2.41 -0.04
N TYR A 264 -1.47 -2.69 -0.71
CA TYR A 264 -2.76 -2.96 -0.09
C TYR A 264 -3.25 -4.33 -0.52
N LEU A 265 -3.70 -5.13 0.44
CA LEU A 265 -4.28 -6.45 0.21
C LEU A 265 -5.69 -6.49 0.79
N ASN A 266 -6.67 -6.82 -0.06
CA ASN A 266 -8.03 -7.08 0.36
C ASN A 266 -8.29 -8.58 0.43
N SER A 267 -8.81 -9.06 1.55
CA SER A 267 -9.05 -10.47 1.80
C SER A 267 -10.26 -10.71 2.71
N LYS A 268 -10.74 -11.96 2.75
CA LYS A 268 -11.72 -12.44 3.72
C LYS A 268 -11.22 -13.71 4.37
N VAL A 269 -11.48 -13.86 5.67
CA VAL A 269 -11.05 -15.02 6.45
C VAL A 269 -12.27 -15.67 7.11
N LYS A 270 -12.40 -16.98 6.90
CA LYS A 270 -13.33 -17.82 7.66
C LYS A 270 -12.58 -18.47 8.80
N THR A 271 -12.97 -18.17 10.01
CA THR A 271 -12.48 -18.83 11.24
C THR A 271 -13.24 -20.15 11.44
N PRO A 272 -12.58 -21.23 11.90
CA PRO A 272 -13.25 -22.50 12.24
C PRO A 272 -14.48 -22.26 13.15
N GLY A 273 -15.60 -22.91 12.83
CA GLY A 273 -16.83 -22.80 13.60
C GLY A 273 -17.58 -21.47 13.49
N LYS A 274 -17.09 -20.50 12.71
CA LYS A 274 -17.74 -19.19 12.50
C LYS A 274 -18.20 -18.98 11.06
N SER A 275 -19.33 -18.29 10.90
CA SER A 275 -19.88 -17.81 9.64
C SER A 275 -20.58 -16.46 9.93
N PRO A 276 -20.46 -15.46 9.03
CA PRO A 276 -19.80 -15.41 7.73
C PRO A 276 -18.28 -15.22 7.78
N MET A 277 -17.66 -15.08 6.59
CA MET A 277 -16.25 -14.70 6.47
C MET A 277 -16.05 -13.24 6.90
N THR A 278 -15.00 -12.98 7.67
CA THR A 278 -14.64 -11.63 8.14
C THR A 278 -13.71 -10.95 7.12
N PRO A 279 -13.98 -9.71 6.69
CA PRO A 279 -13.03 -8.92 5.91
C PRO A 279 -11.77 -8.65 6.73
N ILE A 280 -10.61 -8.87 6.13
CA ILE A 280 -9.31 -8.51 6.69
C ILE A 280 -8.49 -7.86 5.58
N ASP A 281 -8.18 -6.59 5.78
CA ASP A 281 -7.40 -5.81 4.87
C ASP A 281 -6.05 -5.47 5.48
N MET A 282 -5.04 -5.37 4.64
CA MET A 282 -3.71 -5.00 5.04
C MET A 282 -3.21 -3.85 4.17
N TYR A 283 -2.56 -2.90 4.79
CA TYR A 283 -1.87 -1.82 4.10
C TYR A 283 -0.43 -1.72 4.60
N GLU A 284 0.52 -1.61 3.68
CA GLU A 284 1.94 -1.47 3.97
C GLU A 284 2.50 -0.23 3.28
N GLU A 285 3.40 0.45 3.96
CA GLU A 285 4.16 1.57 3.44
C GLU A 285 5.65 1.36 3.73
N LEU A 286 6.47 1.61 2.73
CA LEU A 286 7.92 1.57 2.81
C LEU A 286 8.49 2.91 2.34
N TYR A 287 9.38 3.48 3.14
CA TYR A 287 10.10 4.71 2.89
C TYR A 287 11.60 4.41 2.88
N VAL A 288 12.27 4.60 1.74
CA VAL A 288 13.70 4.36 1.63
C VAL A 288 14.45 5.49 2.33
N THR A 289 15.29 5.13 3.28
CA THR A 289 16.08 6.06 4.10
C THR A 289 17.56 6.09 3.71
N GLY A 290 18.01 5.08 2.96
CA GLY A 290 19.38 5.01 2.45
C GLY A 290 19.56 3.89 1.45
N VAL A 291 20.55 4.04 0.58
CA VAL A 291 20.95 3.03 -0.41
C VAL A 291 22.46 2.93 -0.41
N ARG A 292 22.99 1.74 -0.23
CA ARG A 292 24.42 1.45 -0.26
C ARG A 292 24.73 0.10 -0.91
N TYR A 293 25.98 -0.16 -1.13
CA TYR A 293 26.45 -1.46 -1.61
C TYR A 293 27.14 -2.22 -0.49
N ALA A 294 27.11 -3.56 -0.52
CA ALA A 294 27.73 -4.41 0.48
C ALA A 294 28.31 -5.69 -0.12
N THR A 295 29.33 -6.23 0.54
CA THR A 295 29.93 -7.52 0.28
C THR A 295 29.21 -8.66 1.04
N LYS A 296 29.50 -9.91 0.69
CA LYS A 296 29.03 -11.09 1.44
C LYS A 296 29.48 -11.07 2.91
N ALA A 297 30.71 -10.58 3.16
CA ALA A 297 31.28 -10.51 4.50
C ALA A 297 30.49 -9.51 5.37
N GLU A 298 30.23 -8.30 4.86
CA GLU A 298 29.45 -7.27 5.55
C GLU A 298 28.02 -7.73 5.82
N ARG A 299 27.34 -8.35 4.84
CA ARG A 299 26.02 -8.92 5.06
C ARG A 299 26.04 -9.99 6.17
N LYS A 300 27.03 -10.90 6.16
CA LYS A 300 27.16 -11.96 7.17
C LYS A 300 27.36 -11.37 8.58
N ALA A 301 28.19 -10.34 8.69
CA ALA A 301 28.40 -9.60 9.94
C ALA A 301 27.10 -8.93 10.42
N ALA A 302 26.44 -8.20 9.54
CA ALA A 302 25.17 -7.53 9.84
C ALA A 302 24.07 -8.50 10.31
N MET A 303 23.94 -9.67 9.68
CA MET A 303 22.95 -10.69 10.09
C MET A 303 23.24 -11.36 11.44
N LYS A 304 24.50 -11.34 11.89
CA LYS A 304 24.89 -11.86 13.20
C LYS A 304 24.71 -10.84 14.32
N ASP A 305 24.84 -9.59 13.99
CA ASP A 305 24.64 -8.49 14.93
C ASP A 305 23.15 -8.42 15.35
N LYS A 306 22.89 -8.59 16.64
CA LYS A 306 21.56 -8.56 17.24
C LYS A 306 21.30 -7.27 18.04
N THR A 307 22.18 -6.31 17.94
CA THR A 307 22.01 -5.02 18.60
C THR A 307 20.77 -4.32 18.05
N ALA A 308 19.82 -4.04 18.93
CA ALA A 308 18.64 -3.27 18.57
C ALA A 308 18.97 -1.78 18.59
N GLU A 309 18.57 -1.08 17.57
CA GLU A 309 18.67 0.39 17.53
C GLU A 309 17.40 1.03 18.10
N PRO A 310 17.45 2.25 18.62
CA PRO A 310 16.24 3.00 18.94
C PRO A 310 15.39 3.18 17.68
N LEU A 311 14.08 2.96 17.80
CA LEU A 311 13.18 3.22 16.70
C LEU A 311 12.96 4.73 16.60
N VAL A 312 13.56 5.32 15.58
CA VAL A 312 13.39 6.73 15.25
C VAL A 312 12.67 6.81 13.91
N VAL A 313 11.50 7.44 13.89
CA VAL A 313 10.76 7.70 12.66
C VAL A 313 11.50 8.79 11.86
N PRO A 314 11.90 8.54 10.62
CA PRO A 314 12.59 9.55 9.81
C PRO A 314 11.72 10.79 9.59
N ALA A 315 12.35 11.97 9.57
CA ALA A 315 11.64 13.25 9.51
C ALA A 315 10.81 13.47 8.25
N ASP A 316 11.17 12.80 7.15
CA ASP A 316 10.47 12.86 5.86
C ASP A 316 9.30 11.86 5.76
N VAL A 317 9.16 10.95 6.74
CA VAL A 317 8.02 10.04 6.80
C VAL A 317 6.78 10.82 7.24
N PRO A 318 5.67 10.75 6.50
CA PRO A 318 4.44 11.40 6.92
C PRO A 318 3.97 10.91 8.29
N PRO A 319 3.35 11.76 9.12
CA PRO A 319 2.69 11.29 10.33
C PRO A 319 1.62 10.24 9.98
N LEU A 320 1.23 9.45 10.95
CA LEU A 320 0.04 8.60 10.78
C LEU A 320 -1.17 9.48 10.46
N SER A 321 -2.11 8.95 9.70
CA SER A 321 -3.40 9.61 9.57
C SER A 321 -4.08 9.70 10.93
N LYS A 322 -4.79 10.79 11.21
CA LYS A 322 -5.47 10.99 12.49
C LYS A 322 -6.30 9.77 12.93
N PRO A 323 -7.14 9.15 12.04
CA PRO A 323 -7.88 7.96 12.43
C PRO A 323 -7.00 6.78 12.85
N LEU A 324 -5.84 6.61 12.21
CA LEU A 324 -4.89 5.55 12.58
C LEU A 324 -4.17 5.88 13.88
N GLU A 325 -3.72 7.12 14.06
CA GLU A 325 -3.04 7.56 15.28
C GLU A 325 -3.92 7.35 16.51
N GLU A 326 -5.18 7.74 16.45
CA GLU A 326 -6.16 7.51 17.50
C GLU A 326 -6.35 6.01 17.79
N ALA A 327 -6.50 5.19 16.75
CA ALA A 327 -6.66 3.75 16.93
C ALA A 327 -5.41 3.08 17.52
N VAL A 328 -4.22 3.43 17.02
CA VAL A 328 -2.93 2.86 17.46
C VAL A 328 -2.63 3.25 18.89
N SER A 329 -3.02 4.45 19.34
CA SER A 329 -2.82 4.89 20.73
C SER A 329 -3.56 4.03 21.77
N GLN A 330 -4.61 3.34 21.35
CA GLN A 330 -5.41 2.44 22.18
C GLN A 330 -4.94 0.98 22.13
N MET A 331 -3.99 0.65 21.24
CA MET A 331 -3.45 -0.70 21.08
C MET A 331 -2.36 -0.97 22.12
N LYS A 332 -2.15 -2.26 22.43
CA LYS A 332 -1.14 -2.74 23.38
C LYS A 332 -0.07 -3.56 22.66
N PRO A 333 1.14 -3.61 23.20
CA PRO A 333 2.22 -4.47 22.71
C PRO A 333 1.86 -5.95 22.67
#